data_f0348048fe70f78711c6493a0ee84234
#
_entry.id   f0348048fe70f78711c6493a0ee84234
#
_cell.length_a   1.000
_cell.length_b   1.000
_cell.length_c   1.000
_cell.angle_alpha   90.00
_cell.angle_beta   90.00
_cell.angle_gamma   90.00
#
_symmetry.space_group_name_H-M   'P 1'
#
loop_
_entity.id
_entity.type
_entity.pdbx_description
1 polymer ?
#
loop_
_entity_poly.entity_id
_entity_poly.type
_entity_poly.pdbx_seq_one_letter_code
_entity_poly.pdbx_strand_id
1 'polypeptide(L)'
;MLDNISAAVNEQFQLDSVLELLNRKQTLRLKGLSGSSPAFVMREISHVGKTLLIVTGDFEKAAAIASDFENLGVFDIYLFPPTRKKPYESGKMDDLNAMVQRSEVLERLRDEKPSVIVASADAIAEKLDPAEHFHSSSIET
;
A
#
# COMPACT_ATOMS: atom_id res chain seq x y z
N MET A 1 -21.69 -9.50 -8.11
CA MET A 1 -21.04 -8.64 -9.11
C MET A 1 -19.51 -8.65 -8.98
N LEU A 2 -18.95 -8.42 -7.80
CA LEU A 2 -17.49 -8.49 -7.57
C LEU A 2 -16.93 -9.90 -7.79
N ASP A 3 -17.66 -10.94 -7.42
CA ASP A 3 -17.23 -12.34 -7.60
C ASP A 3 -17.09 -12.73 -9.08
N ASN A 4 -17.95 -12.20 -9.95
CA ASN A 4 -17.86 -12.44 -11.40
C ASN A 4 -16.65 -11.71 -12.01
N ILE A 5 -16.32 -10.54 -11.50
CA ILE A 5 -15.15 -9.77 -11.95
C ILE A 5 -13.87 -10.45 -11.47
N SER A 6 -13.82 -10.90 -10.21
CA SER A 6 -12.69 -11.68 -9.68
C SER A 6 -12.45 -12.96 -10.49
N ALA A 7 -13.50 -13.69 -10.87
CA ALA A 7 -13.39 -14.88 -11.70
C ALA A 7 -12.84 -14.56 -13.10
N ALA A 8 -13.31 -13.48 -13.74
CA ALA A 8 -12.81 -13.03 -15.03
C ALA A 8 -11.34 -12.58 -14.97
N VAL A 9 -10.94 -11.87 -13.90
CA VAL A 9 -9.56 -11.46 -13.68
C VAL A 9 -8.67 -12.68 -13.44
N ASN A 10 -9.12 -13.67 -12.67
CA ASN A 10 -8.38 -14.91 -12.45
C ASN A 10 -8.16 -15.67 -13.76
N GLU A 11 -9.19 -15.80 -14.59
CA GLU A 11 -9.11 -16.45 -15.89
C GLU A 11 -8.14 -15.73 -16.83
N GLN A 12 -8.20 -14.41 -16.88
CA GLN A 12 -7.35 -13.60 -17.76
C GLN A 12 -5.88 -13.59 -17.35
N PHE A 13 -5.58 -13.53 -16.06
CA PHE A 13 -4.21 -13.35 -15.54
C PHE A 13 -3.64 -14.61 -14.89
N GLN A 14 -4.39 -15.71 -14.85
CA GLN A 14 -3.96 -16.96 -14.21
C GLN A 14 -3.43 -16.70 -12.78
N LEU A 15 -4.24 -16.03 -11.97
CA LEU A 15 -3.85 -15.56 -10.64
C LEU A 15 -3.33 -16.68 -9.74
N ASP A 16 -3.85 -17.89 -9.84
CA ASP A 16 -3.36 -19.03 -9.06
C ASP A 16 -1.89 -19.32 -9.34
N SER A 17 -1.50 -19.24 -10.62
CA SER A 17 -0.09 -19.38 -11.02
C SER A 17 0.78 -18.22 -10.52
N VAL A 18 0.25 -17.00 -10.54
CA VAL A 18 0.93 -15.81 -9.98
C VAL A 18 1.16 -15.98 -8.48
N LEU A 19 0.14 -16.42 -7.74
CA LEU A 19 0.23 -16.64 -6.30
C LEU A 19 1.23 -17.75 -5.95
N GLU A 20 1.25 -18.84 -6.72
CA GLU A 20 2.21 -19.92 -6.54
C GLU A 20 3.66 -19.42 -6.73
N LEU A 21 3.91 -18.64 -7.78
CA LEU A 21 5.24 -18.09 -8.05
C LEU A 21 5.67 -17.07 -6.99
N LEU A 22 4.76 -16.24 -6.50
CA LEU A 22 5.03 -15.30 -5.39
C LEU A 22 5.36 -16.06 -4.09
N ASN A 23 4.68 -17.16 -3.81
CA ASN A 23 4.99 -18.00 -2.66
C ASN A 23 6.39 -18.62 -2.75
N ARG A 24 6.89 -18.86 -3.95
CA ARG A 24 8.27 -19.30 -4.21
C ARG A 24 9.29 -18.15 -4.16
N LYS A 25 8.89 -16.94 -3.75
CA LYS A 25 9.72 -15.72 -3.69
C LYS A 25 10.34 -15.31 -5.03
N GLN A 26 9.62 -15.53 -6.10
CA GLN A 26 10.06 -15.14 -7.45
C GLN A 26 9.60 -13.72 -7.79
N THR A 27 10.41 -13.01 -8.57
CA THR A 27 10.04 -11.72 -9.14
C THR A 27 9.26 -11.94 -10.43
N LEU A 28 8.08 -11.34 -10.51
CA LEU A 28 7.18 -11.45 -11.65
C LEU A 28 6.98 -10.11 -12.33
N ARG A 29 6.83 -10.12 -13.64
CA ARG A 29 6.43 -8.96 -14.42
C ARG A 29 5.08 -9.21 -15.06
N LEU A 30 4.06 -8.51 -14.60
CA LEU A 30 2.73 -8.53 -15.19
C LEU A 30 2.64 -7.47 -16.29
N LYS A 31 2.15 -7.84 -17.47
CA LYS A 31 1.93 -6.95 -18.61
C LYS A 31 0.46 -6.94 -19.01
N GLY A 32 0.02 -5.87 -19.67
CA GLY A 32 -1.35 -5.74 -20.15
C GLY A 32 -2.34 -5.23 -19.11
N LEU A 33 -1.86 -4.79 -17.95
CA LEU A 33 -2.69 -4.14 -16.95
C LEU A 33 -2.97 -2.69 -17.39
N SER A 34 -4.24 -2.31 -17.46
CA SER A 34 -4.68 -0.96 -17.83
C SER A 34 -5.89 -0.54 -17.01
N GLY A 35 -6.09 0.77 -16.86
CA GLY A 35 -7.18 1.31 -16.05
C GLY A 35 -7.14 0.82 -14.62
N SER A 36 -8.26 0.33 -14.10
CA SER A 36 -8.38 -0.20 -12.73
C SER A 36 -7.94 -1.67 -12.59
N SER A 37 -7.53 -2.35 -13.67
CA SER A 37 -7.13 -3.76 -13.61
C SER A 37 -5.97 -4.05 -12.65
N PRO A 38 -4.97 -3.16 -12.43
CA PRO A 38 -3.97 -3.37 -11.39
C PRO A 38 -4.57 -3.52 -9.99
N ALA A 39 -5.58 -2.71 -9.64
CA ALA A 39 -6.23 -2.77 -8.34
C ALA A 39 -6.94 -4.11 -8.11
N PHE A 40 -7.61 -4.66 -9.12
CA PHE A 40 -8.24 -5.98 -9.03
C PHE A 40 -7.22 -7.10 -8.81
N VAL A 41 -6.13 -7.12 -9.59
CA VAL A 41 -5.07 -8.12 -9.45
C VAL A 41 -4.44 -8.04 -8.05
N MET A 42 -4.13 -6.84 -7.59
CA MET A 42 -3.52 -6.65 -6.28
C MET A 42 -4.48 -6.96 -5.13
N ARG A 43 -5.79 -6.71 -5.30
CA ARG A 43 -6.81 -7.14 -4.34
C ARG A 43 -6.76 -8.66 -4.16
N GLU A 44 -6.73 -9.42 -5.24
CA GLU A 44 -6.65 -10.89 -5.15
C GLU A 44 -5.34 -11.34 -4.49
N ILE A 45 -4.22 -10.67 -4.78
CA ILE A 45 -2.93 -10.93 -4.11
C ILE A 45 -3.01 -10.62 -2.61
N SER A 46 -3.73 -9.58 -2.20
CA SER A 46 -3.86 -9.20 -0.79
C SER A 46 -4.57 -10.24 0.09
N HIS A 47 -5.38 -11.12 -0.51
CA HIS A 47 -6.08 -12.20 0.20
C HIS A 47 -5.14 -13.31 0.72
N VAL A 48 -3.88 -13.28 0.36
CA VAL A 48 -2.89 -14.30 0.82
C VAL A 48 -2.58 -14.22 2.32
N GLY A 49 -3.08 -13.20 3.03
CA GLY A 49 -2.89 -13.05 4.47
C GLY A 49 -1.49 -12.54 4.86
N LYS A 50 -0.77 -11.92 3.93
CA LYS A 50 0.52 -11.27 4.16
C LYS A 50 0.40 -9.76 3.94
N THR A 51 1.28 -9.00 4.55
CA THR A 51 1.39 -7.56 4.26
C THR A 51 1.86 -7.36 2.82
N LEU A 52 1.09 -6.57 2.07
CA LEU A 52 1.38 -6.17 0.69
C LEU A 52 1.86 -4.72 0.67
N LEU A 53 3.05 -4.49 0.17
CA LEU A 53 3.58 -3.14 -0.08
C LEU A 53 3.47 -2.82 -1.56
N ILE A 54 2.72 -1.78 -1.89
CA ILE A 54 2.57 -1.25 -3.24
C ILE A 54 3.35 0.05 -3.35
N VAL A 55 4.28 0.11 -4.29
CA VAL A 55 5.12 1.30 -4.51
C VAL A 55 4.77 1.92 -5.86
N THR A 56 4.47 3.22 -5.84
CA THR A 56 4.17 4.02 -7.03
C THR A 56 5.26 5.05 -7.28
N GLY A 57 5.30 5.60 -8.50
CA GLY A 57 6.26 6.65 -8.85
C GLY A 57 6.01 7.98 -8.14
N ASP A 58 4.74 8.28 -7.85
CA ASP A 58 4.33 9.53 -7.19
C ASP A 58 3.17 9.29 -6.21
N PHE A 59 2.94 10.27 -5.35
CA PHE A 59 1.91 10.19 -4.31
C PHE A 59 0.48 10.26 -4.87
N GLU A 60 0.24 10.95 -5.96
CA GLU A 60 -1.09 11.02 -6.59
C GLU A 60 -1.54 9.64 -7.07
N LYS A 61 -0.63 8.89 -7.68
CA LYS A 61 -0.89 7.49 -8.06
C LYS A 61 -1.11 6.59 -6.86
N ALA A 62 -0.35 6.78 -5.78
CA ALA A 62 -0.55 6.05 -4.54
C ALA A 62 -1.94 6.28 -3.96
N ALA A 63 -2.37 7.54 -3.89
CA ALA A 63 -3.71 7.91 -3.40
C ALA A 63 -4.83 7.35 -4.29
N ALA A 64 -4.66 7.39 -5.61
CA ALA A 64 -5.63 6.83 -6.56
C ALA A 64 -5.77 5.30 -6.38
N ILE A 65 -4.68 4.57 -6.24
CA ILE A 65 -4.71 3.12 -5.98
C ILE A 65 -5.37 2.83 -4.63
N ALA A 66 -5.05 3.58 -3.58
CA ALA A 66 -5.69 3.41 -2.27
C ALA A 66 -7.22 3.60 -2.36
N SER A 67 -7.68 4.62 -3.08
CA SER A 67 -9.11 4.85 -3.33
C SER A 67 -9.76 3.72 -4.14
N ASP A 68 -9.08 3.19 -5.15
CA ASP A 68 -9.58 2.05 -5.92
C ASP A 68 -9.76 0.81 -5.03
N PHE A 69 -8.82 0.55 -4.12
CA PHE A 69 -8.93 -0.56 -3.17
C PHE A 69 -10.09 -0.37 -2.20
N GLU A 70 -10.31 0.82 -1.67
CA GLU A 70 -11.45 1.13 -0.81
C GLU A 70 -12.77 0.87 -1.55
N ASN A 71 -12.89 1.30 -2.81
CA ASN A 71 -14.03 1.04 -3.67
C ASN A 71 -14.25 -0.46 -3.96
N LEU A 72 -13.19 -1.26 -3.92
CA LEU A 72 -13.24 -2.71 -4.06
C LEU A 72 -13.52 -3.45 -2.74
N GLY A 73 -13.76 -2.71 -1.65
CA GLY A 73 -14.09 -3.26 -0.34
C GLY A 73 -12.88 -3.81 0.42
N VAL A 74 -11.69 -3.32 0.14
CA VAL A 74 -10.49 -3.62 0.95
C VAL A 74 -10.39 -2.59 2.06
N PHE A 75 -10.53 -3.01 3.31
CA PHE A 75 -10.60 -2.10 4.46
C PHE A 75 -9.27 -1.93 5.21
N ASP A 76 -8.38 -2.91 5.14
CA ASP A 76 -7.06 -2.85 5.79
C ASP A 76 -6.01 -2.24 4.85
N ILE A 77 -6.32 -1.07 4.30
CA ILE A 77 -5.45 -0.33 3.41
C ILE A 77 -4.94 0.94 4.10
N TYR A 78 -3.65 1.20 3.95
CA TYR A 78 -2.96 2.32 4.57
C TYR A 78 -2.10 3.05 3.54
N LEU A 79 -2.25 4.37 3.49
CA LEU A 79 -1.45 5.23 2.66
C LEU A 79 -0.23 5.72 3.44
N PHE A 80 0.96 5.57 2.86
CA PHE A 80 2.21 6.05 3.44
C PHE A 80 2.72 7.26 2.66
N PRO A 81 2.38 8.48 3.10
CA PRO A 81 2.70 9.70 2.38
C PRO A 81 4.13 10.17 2.63
N PRO A 82 4.72 10.98 1.71
CA PRO A 82 5.96 11.68 1.97
C PRO A 82 5.75 12.80 3.01
N THR A 83 6.77 13.08 3.81
CA THR A 83 6.76 14.20 4.76
C THR A 83 7.35 15.47 4.17
N ARG A 84 8.22 15.32 3.16
CA ARG A 84 8.85 16.48 2.50
C ARG A 84 7.92 17.08 1.46
N LYS A 85 7.54 18.32 1.69
CA LYS A 85 6.81 19.12 0.72
C LYS A 85 7.73 19.67 -0.36
N LYS A 86 7.15 19.81 -1.55
CA LYS A 86 7.75 20.65 -2.58
C LYS A 86 7.78 22.11 -2.09
N PRO A 87 8.81 22.92 -2.48
CA PRO A 87 9.02 24.26 -1.91
C PRO A 87 7.84 25.25 -2.04
N TYR A 88 6.81 24.90 -2.79
CA TYR A 88 5.66 25.76 -3.09
C TYR A 88 4.36 25.37 -2.37
N GLU A 89 4.36 24.31 -1.57
CA GLU A 89 3.18 23.86 -0.83
C GLU A 89 3.28 24.26 0.63
N SER A 90 2.48 25.26 1.04
CA SER A 90 2.44 25.75 2.40
C SER A 90 1.24 25.17 3.17
N GLY A 91 1.47 24.43 4.23
CA GLY A 91 0.41 23.99 5.14
C GLY A 91 0.95 23.11 6.26
N LYS A 92 1.08 23.67 7.47
CA LYS A 92 1.50 22.92 8.67
C LYS A 92 0.53 21.77 9.04
N MET A 93 -0.75 21.87 8.66
CA MET A 93 -1.76 20.85 8.96
C MET A 93 -1.54 19.56 8.14
N ASP A 94 -1.15 19.70 6.87
CA ASP A 94 -0.91 18.53 6.03
C ASP A 94 0.32 17.74 6.47
N ASP A 95 1.32 18.41 7.05
CA ASP A 95 2.51 17.76 7.59
C ASP A 95 2.16 16.90 8.82
N LEU A 96 1.27 17.39 9.69
CA LEU A 96 0.80 16.62 10.84
C LEU A 96 -0.01 15.39 10.41
N ASN A 97 -0.88 15.54 9.41
CA ASN A 97 -1.65 14.41 8.87
C ASN A 97 -0.73 13.35 8.25
N ALA A 98 0.28 13.77 7.49
CA ALA A 98 1.27 12.87 6.92
C ALA A 98 2.02 12.11 8.02
N MET A 99 2.45 12.79 9.07
CA MET A 99 3.15 12.17 10.21
C MET A 99 2.25 11.15 10.93
N VAL A 100 0.97 11.47 11.16
CA VAL A 100 0.01 10.56 11.78
C VAL A 100 -0.20 9.31 10.92
N GLN A 101 -0.42 9.47 9.62
CA GLN A 101 -0.59 8.35 8.69
C GLN A 101 0.67 7.46 8.64
N ARG A 102 1.85 8.04 8.62
CA ARG A 102 3.11 7.28 8.66
C ARG A 102 3.26 6.50 9.97
N SER A 103 2.95 7.12 11.11
CA SER A 103 3.00 6.45 12.42
C SER A 103 2.03 5.27 12.50
N GLU A 104 0.82 5.44 11.98
CA GLU A 104 -0.19 4.39 11.92
C GLU A 104 0.27 3.17 11.11
N VAL A 105 0.90 3.40 9.94
CA VAL A 105 1.50 2.34 9.13
C VAL A 105 2.60 1.59 9.90
N LEU A 106 3.48 2.33 10.57
CA LEU A 106 4.60 1.74 11.32
C LEU A 106 4.11 0.92 12.52
N GLU A 107 3.08 1.39 13.23
CA GLU A 107 2.44 0.61 14.29
C GLU A 107 1.82 -0.68 13.76
N ARG A 108 1.15 -0.61 12.61
CA ARG A 108 0.54 -1.76 11.97
C ARG A 108 1.57 -2.81 11.55
N LEU A 109 2.72 -2.37 11.03
CA LEU A 109 3.85 -3.24 10.69
C LEU A 109 4.46 -3.89 11.93
N ARG A 110 4.61 -3.14 13.02
CA ARG A 110 5.11 -3.65 14.29
C ARG A 110 4.22 -4.74 14.86
N ASP A 111 2.91 -4.56 14.76
CA ASP A 111 1.91 -5.51 15.25
C ASP A 111 1.78 -6.76 14.36
N GLU A 112 2.55 -6.84 13.26
CA GLU A 112 2.56 -7.95 12.30
C GLU A 112 1.17 -8.30 11.73
N LYS A 113 0.25 -7.33 11.72
CA LYS A 113 -1.08 -7.53 11.18
C LYS A 113 -1.06 -7.43 9.65
N PRO A 114 -1.59 -8.42 8.91
CA PRO A 114 -1.69 -8.34 7.47
C PRO A 114 -2.42 -7.07 7.03
N SER A 115 -1.84 -6.34 6.09
CA SER A 115 -2.37 -5.06 5.61
C SER A 115 -1.87 -4.77 4.20
N VAL A 116 -2.57 -3.88 3.51
CA VAL A 116 -2.12 -3.32 2.24
C VAL A 116 -1.58 -1.92 2.50
N ILE A 117 -0.31 -1.71 2.22
CA ILE A 117 0.35 -0.41 2.37
C ILE A 117 0.65 0.12 0.99
N VAL A 118 0.19 1.32 0.69
CA VAL A 118 0.45 2.02 -0.57
C VAL A 118 1.35 3.22 -0.30
N ALA A 119 2.47 3.29 -0.97
CA ALA A 119 3.47 4.33 -0.80
C ALA A 119 4.00 4.83 -2.14
N SER A 120 4.47 6.06 -2.14
CA SER A 120 5.27 6.59 -3.25
C SER A 120 6.76 6.32 -3.03
N ALA A 121 7.52 6.28 -4.12
CA ALA A 121 8.95 6.00 -4.05
C ALA A 121 9.72 7.03 -3.20
N ASP A 122 9.34 8.29 -3.28
CA ASP A 122 9.91 9.38 -2.46
C ASP A 122 9.59 9.20 -0.98
N ALA A 123 8.39 8.77 -0.62
CA ALA A 123 8.02 8.48 0.76
C ALA A 123 8.86 7.37 1.39
N ILE A 124 9.16 6.31 0.61
CA ILE A 124 9.99 5.19 1.06
C ILE A 124 11.46 5.59 1.17
N ALA A 125 11.93 6.47 0.28
CA ALA A 125 13.30 6.96 0.29
C ALA A 125 13.64 7.88 1.48
N GLU A 126 12.63 8.39 2.20
CA GLU A 126 12.84 9.18 3.41
C GLU A 126 13.37 8.33 4.56
N LYS A 127 14.29 8.89 5.34
CA LYS A 127 14.78 8.23 6.55
C LYS A 127 13.66 8.09 7.57
N LEU A 128 13.58 6.91 8.16
CA LEU A 128 12.73 6.61 9.31
C LEU A 128 13.59 6.57 10.56
N ASP A 129 13.00 7.03 11.68
CA ASP A 129 13.64 6.81 12.97
C ASP A 129 13.66 5.31 13.29
N PRO A 130 14.71 4.83 13.97
CA PRO A 130 14.78 3.44 14.40
C PRO A 130 13.54 3.05 15.23
N ALA A 131 13.08 1.81 15.09
CA ALA A 131 11.90 1.30 15.78
C ALA A 131 11.94 1.50 17.31
N GLU A 132 13.13 1.56 17.88
CA GLU A 132 13.36 1.83 19.30
C GLU A 132 12.91 3.24 19.75
N HIS A 133 13.00 4.22 18.86
CA HIS A 133 12.56 5.59 19.14
C HIS A 133 11.03 5.75 19.11
N PHE A 134 10.31 4.89 18.38
CA PHE A 134 8.85 4.89 18.35
C PHE A 134 8.23 4.44 19.68
N HIS A 135 8.90 3.56 20.43
CA HIS A 135 8.45 3.14 21.74
C HIS A 135 8.49 4.26 22.78
N SER A 136 9.46 5.16 22.71
CA SER A 136 9.57 6.26 23.65
C SER A 136 8.61 7.41 23.38
N SER A 137 8.28 7.70 22.11
CA SER A 137 7.36 8.79 21.75
C SER A 137 5.88 8.43 21.91
N SER A 138 5.51 7.14 21.85
CA SER A 138 4.14 6.70 22.13
C SER A 138 3.80 6.59 23.61
N ILE A 139 4.79 6.64 24.51
CA ILE A 139 4.60 6.61 25.97
C ILE A 139 4.46 8.03 26.55
N GLU A 140 4.91 9.07 25.86
CA GLU A 140 4.80 10.47 26.29
C GLU A 140 3.49 11.18 25.88
N THR A 141 2.60 10.47 25.23
CA THR A 141 1.24 10.94 24.95
C THR A 141 0.23 10.24 25.83
#